data_18c02812297153b74d2f8f91755910a5
#
_entry.id   18c02812297153b74d2f8f91755910a5
#
_cell.length_a   1.000
_cell.length_b   1.000
_cell.length_c   1.000
_cell.angle_alpha   90.00
_cell.angle_beta   90.00
_cell.angle_gamma   90.00
#
_symmetry.space_group_name_H-M   'P 1'
#
loop_
_entity.id
_entity.type
_entity.pdbx_description
1 polymer ?
#
loop_
_entity_poly.entity_id
_entity_poly.type
_entity_poly.pdbx_seq_one_letter_code
_entity_poly.pdbx_strand_id
1 'polypeptide(L)'
;EFYLVDSIGKKIKVVEEVSAALGLKNVKAAHIRAEKVKGEFDFIVSRAVTTMPDFVKWVRKKVAKKQQHTLRNGILYLKGGDLTEELSLYSSASLYELSAFFDEDFFETKKVVHLPLKYKP
;
A
#
# COMPACT_ATOMS: atom_id res chain seq x y z
N GLU A 1 14.05 1.32 0.99
CA GLU A 1 13.83 2.46 0.10
C GLU A 1 12.34 2.62 -0.18
N PHE A 2 11.84 3.86 -0.19
CA PHE A 2 10.43 4.19 -0.40
C PHE A 2 10.29 5.11 -1.62
N TYR A 3 9.33 4.78 -2.47
CA TYR A 3 8.98 5.59 -3.61
C TYR A 3 7.51 6.02 -3.46
N LEU A 4 7.28 7.31 -3.22
CA LEU A 4 5.95 7.85 -2.92
C LEU A 4 5.42 8.59 -4.13
N VAL A 5 4.20 8.27 -4.53
CA VAL A 5 3.59 8.88 -5.72
C VAL A 5 2.17 9.37 -5.41
N ASP A 6 1.76 10.41 -6.10
CA ASP A 6 0.40 10.93 -6.05
C ASP A 6 0.12 11.66 -7.36
N SER A 7 -1.14 11.66 -7.76
CA SER A 7 -1.58 12.38 -8.96
C SER A 7 -1.77 13.88 -8.70
N ILE A 8 -1.70 14.30 -7.45
CA ILE A 8 -1.88 15.69 -7.05
C ILE A 8 -0.53 16.28 -6.64
N GLY A 9 -0.04 17.25 -7.42
CA GLY A 9 1.28 17.83 -7.22
C GLY A 9 1.48 18.49 -5.86
N LYS A 10 0.43 19.12 -5.31
CA LYS A 10 0.50 19.73 -3.98
C LYS A 10 0.80 18.71 -2.88
N LYS A 11 0.26 17.50 -3.00
CA LYS A 11 0.52 16.43 -2.03
C LYS A 11 1.96 15.94 -2.12
N ILE A 12 2.50 15.85 -3.32
CA ILE A 12 3.91 15.48 -3.52
C ILE A 12 4.83 16.54 -2.95
N LYS A 13 4.50 17.81 -3.11
CA LYS A 13 5.30 18.89 -2.51
C LYS A 13 5.36 18.75 -0.98
N VAL A 14 4.24 18.41 -0.34
CA VAL A 14 4.22 18.17 1.11
C VAL A 14 5.11 16.97 1.47
N VAL A 15 5.04 15.89 0.70
CA VAL A 15 5.90 14.72 0.91
C VAL A 15 7.38 15.11 0.84
N GLU A 16 7.75 15.88 -0.16
CA GLU A 16 9.14 16.34 -0.34
C GLU A 16 9.60 17.23 0.82
N GLU A 17 8.76 18.17 1.25
CA GLU A 17 9.07 19.06 2.36
C GLU A 17 9.22 18.30 3.68
N VAL A 18 8.32 17.38 3.97
CA VAL A 18 8.38 16.55 5.19
C VAL A 18 9.61 15.65 5.16
N SER A 19 9.89 15.02 4.03
CA SER A 19 11.08 14.16 3.90
C SER A 19 12.36 14.94 4.12
N ALA A 20 12.44 16.15 3.59
CA ALA A 20 13.60 17.02 3.78
C ALA A 20 13.74 17.46 5.24
N ALA A 21 12.63 17.86 5.87
CA ALA A 21 12.64 18.30 7.27
C ALA A 21 13.06 17.17 8.23
N LEU A 22 12.71 15.93 7.91
CA LEU A 22 13.08 14.76 8.72
C LEU A 22 14.45 14.20 8.34
N GLY A 23 15.09 14.74 7.31
CA GLY A 23 16.40 14.26 6.85
C GLY A 23 16.37 12.85 6.27
N LEU A 24 15.26 12.43 5.68
CA LEU A 24 15.13 11.08 5.13
C LEU A 24 15.91 10.95 3.82
N LYS A 25 16.77 9.96 3.76
CA LYS A 25 17.63 9.70 2.58
C LYS A 25 17.13 8.55 1.72
N ASN A 26 16.18 7.78 2.23
CA ASN A 26 15.65 6.57 1.58
C ASN A 26 14.26 6.79 0.97
N VAL A 27 13.86 8.04 0.76
CA VAL A 27 12.55 8.41 0.22
C VAL A 27 12.73 9.19 -1.07
N LYS A 28 12.03 8.77 -2.10
CA LYS A 28 11.88 9.51 -3.36
C LYS A 28 10.41 9.75 -3.60
N ALA A 29 10.06 10.90 -4.14
CA ALA A 29 8.69 11.25 -4.43
C ALA A 29 8.54 11.71 -5.87
N ALA A 30 7.39 11.41 -6.48
CA ALA A 30 7.11 11.81 -7.86
C ALA A 30 5.64 12.13 -8.04
N HIS A 31 5.38 13.18 -8.82
CA HIS A 31 4.04 13.58 -9.23
C HIS A 31 3.65 12.71 -10.43
N ILE A 32 3.06 11.55 -10.16
CA ILE A 32 2.69 10.57 -11.18
C ILE A 32 1.53 9.70 -10.68
N ARG A 33 0.69 9.25 -11.59
CA ARG A 33 -0.38 8.31 -11.24
C ARG A 33 0.20 6.92 -11.01
N ALA A 34 -0.37 6.20 -10.04
CA ALA A 34 0.11 4.88 -9.66
C ALA A 34 0.18 3.90 -10.84
N GLU A 35 -0.83 3.90 -11.71
CA GLU A 35 -0.88 3.00 -12.85
C GLU A 35 0.20 3.28 -13.89
N LYS A 36 0.82 4.46 -13.84
CA LYS A 36 1.88 4.85 -14.77
C LYS A 36 3.29 4.65 -14.23
N VAL A 37 3.41 4.26 -12.98
CA VAL A 37 4.71 3.98 -12.37
C VAL A 37 5.33 2.75 -13.05
N LYS A 38 6.62 2.85 -13.39
CA LYS A 38 7.39 1.74 -13.98
C LYS A 38 8.26 1.10 -12.91
N GLY A 39 8.54 -0.18 -13.10
CA GLY A 39 9.40 -0.93 -12.20
C GLY A 39 8.61 -1.88 -11.30
N GLU A 40 9.36 -2.58 -10.46
CA GLU A 40 8.80 -3.57 -9.55
C GLU A 40 9.20 -3.25 -8.12
N PHE A 41 8.29 -3.53 -7.19
CA PHE A 41 8.45 -3.20 -5.78
C PHE A 41 8.07 -4.41 -4.93
N ASP A 42 8.69 -4.54 -3.77
CA ASP A 42 8.37 -5.63 -2.85
C ASP A 42 6.98 -5.45 -2.27
N PHE A 43 6.66 -4.24 -1.82
CA PHE A 43 5.35 -3.93 -1.26
C PHE A 43 4.80 -2.65 -1.85
N ILE A 44 3.49 -2.62 -2.03
CA ILE A 44 2.78 -1.43 -2.47
C ILE A 44 1.80 -1.07 -1.36
N VAL A 45 2.02 0.09 -0.74
CA VAL A 45 1.23 0.57 0.39
C VAL A 45 0.29 1.67 -0.08
N SER A 46 -0.96 1.59 0.34
CA SER A 46 -1.94 2.61 -0.02
C SER A 46 -2.98 2.80 1.08
N ARG A 47 -3.66 3.94 1.02
CA ARG A 47 -4.78 4.26 1.89
C ARG A 47 -5.82 5.04 1.10
N ALA A 48 -7.08 4.57 1.15
CA ALA A 48 -8.26 5.32 0.67
C ALA A 48 -8.15 5.87 -0.77
N VAL A 49 -7.50 5.14 -1.67
CA VAL A 49 -7.38 5.56 -3.07
C VAL A 49 -8.56 5.07 -3.89
N THR A 50 -8.90 3.79 -3.78
CA THR A 50 -9.96 3.15 -4.54
C THR A 50 -10.33 1.79 -3.94
N THR A 51 -11.23 1.05 -4.58
CA THR A 51 -11.57 -0.31 -4.17
C THR A 51 -10.41 -1.26 -4.44
N MET A 52 -10.41 -2.41 -3.75
CA MET A 52 -9.35 -3.40 -3.94
C MET A 52 -9.26 -3.91 -5.39
N PRO A 53 -10.37 -4.26 -6.07
CA PRO A 53 -10.26 -4.72 -7.46
C PRO A 53 -9.59 -3.71 -8.40
N ASP A 54 -9.95 -2.45 -8.30
CA ASP A 54 -9.35 -1.40 -9.13
C ASP A 54 -7.88 -1.21 -8.80
N PHE A 55 -7.55 -1.21 -7.50
CA PHE A 55 -6.17 -1.05 -7.06
C PHE A 55 -5.28 -2.20 -7.54
N VAL A 56 -5.75 -3.43 -7.40
CA VAL A 56 -5.03 -4.61 -7.90
C VAL A 56 -4.77 -4.47 -9.40
N LYS A 57 -5.77 -4.03 -10.16
CA LYS A 57 -5.63 -3.83 -11.59
C LYS A 57 -4.51 -2.84 -11.93
N TRP A 58 -4.38 -1.78 -11.14
CA TRP A 58 -3.35 -0.76 -11.38
C TRP A 58 -1.94 -1.27 -11.07
N VAL A 59 -1.77 -2.12 -10.07
CA VAL A 59 -0.44 -2.39 -9.50
C VAL A 59 0.02 -3.85 -9.63
N ARG A 60 -0.82 -4.77 -10.09
CA ARG A 60 -0.50 -6.20 -10.08
C ARG A 60 0.80 -6.58 -10.79
N LYS A 61 1.19 -5.82 -11.81
CA LYS A 61 2.43 -6.08 -12.56
C LYS A 61 3.64 -5.42 -11.96
N LYS A 62 3.47 -4.66 -10.88
CA LYS A 62 4.52 -3.86 -10.27
C LYS A 62 5.05 -4.48 -8.98
N VAL A 63 4.59 -5.68 -8.63
CA VAL A 63 5.07 -6.42 -7.46
C VAL A 63 6.16 -7.39 -7.89
N ALA A 64 7.31 -7.31 -7.22
CA ALA A 64 8.46 -8.15 -7.53
C ALA A 64 8.20 -9.61 -7.19
N LYS A 65 8.67 -10.52 -8.03
CA LYS A 65 8.53 -11.96 -7.81
C LYS A 65 9.50 -12.48 -6.76
N LYS A 66 10.69 -11.89 -6.69
CA LYS A 66 11.72 -12.33 -5.76
C LYS A 66 11.31 -11.98 -4.34
N GLN A 67 11.20 -12.99 -3.50
CA GLN A 67 10.82 -12.83 -2.09
C GLN A 67 12.06 -12.62 -1.24
N GLN A 68 12.12 -11.51 -0.53
CA GLN A 68 13.27 -11.14 0.30
C GLN A 68 12.90 -10.92 1.76
N HIS A 69 11.62 -11.04 2.09
CA HIS A 69 11.09 -10.73 3.41
C HIS A 69 10.27 -11.89 3.95
N THR A 70 10.07 -11.92 5.26
CA THR A 70 9.22 -12.92 5.89
C THR A 70 7.78 -12.82 5.39
N LEU A 71 7.29 -11.59 5.20
CA LEU A 71 5.99 -11.34 4.59
C LEU A 71 6.13 -11.43 3.08
N ARG A 72 5.18 -12.06 2.41
CA ARG A 72 5.20 -12.18 0.94
C ARG A 72 4.94 -10.85 0.27
N ASN A 73 5.66 -10.60 -0.82
CA ASN A 73 5.49 -9.39 -1.62
C ASN A 73 4.05 -9.23 -2.08
N GLY A 74 3.56 -8.02 -2.00
CA GLY A 74 2.20 -7.72 -2.39
C GLY A 74 1.73 -6.36 -1.94
N ILE A 75 0.42 -6.25 -1.77
CA ILE A 75 -0.23 -5.02 -1.36
C ILE A 75 -0.42 -5.00 0.15
N LEU A 76 -0.15 -3.84 0.75
CA LEU A 76 -0.53 -3.52 2.12
C LEU A 76 -1.48 -2.32 2.04
N TYR A 77 -2.76 -2.57 2.22
CA TYR A 77 -3.78 -1.54 2.05
C TYR A 77 -4.44 -1.21 3.38
N LEU A 78 -4.39 0.06 3.77
CA LEU A 78 -5.03 0.51 5.00
C LEU A 78 -6.50 0.80 4.72
N LYS A 79 -7.37 0.07 5.38
CA LYS A 79 -8.82 0.16 5.17
C LYS A 79 -9.55 0.19 6.50
N GLY A 80 -10.85 0.45 6.46
CA GLY A 80 -11.70 0.45 7.64
C GLY A 80 -13.03 -0.21 7.38
N GLY A 81 -13.74 -0.55 8.45
CA GLY A 81 -15.08 -1.13 8.39
C GLY A 81 -15.11 -2.59 7.98
N ASP A 82 -16.26 -3.01 7.48
CA ASP A 82 -16.48 -4.40 7.03
C ASP A 82 -15.96 -4.54 5.59
N LEU A 83 -15.00 -5.43 5.41
CA LEU A 83 -14.34 -5.67 4.12
C LEU A 83 -14.75 -7.01 3.49
N THR A 84 -15.72 -7.69 4.04
CA THR A 84 -16.12 -9.04 3.61
C THR A 84 -16.45 -9.08 2.11
N GLU A 85 -17.31 -8.16 1.67
CA GLU A 85 -17.72 -8.11 0.27
C GLU A 85 -16.58 -7.72 -0.66
N GLU A 86 -15.84 -6.67 -0.30
CA GLU A 86 -14.74 -6.18 -1.12
C GLU A 86 -13.64 -7.22 -1.31
N LEU A 87 -13.38 -8.02 -0.29
CA LEU A 87 -12.32 -9.02 -0.32
C LEU A 87 -12.80 -10.42 -0.70
N SER A 88 -14.07 -10.58 -1.05
CA SER A 88 -14.64 -11.89 -1.38
C SER A 88 -13.93 -12.62 -2.52
N LEU A 89 -13.32 -11.87 -3.45
CA LEU A 89 -12.59 -12.43 -4.57
C LEU A 89 -11.11 -12.75 -4.26
N TYR A 90 -10.66 -12.43 -3.04
CA TYR A 90 -9.24 -12.52 -2.67
C TYR A 90 -9.06 -13.43 -1.46
N SER A 91 -9.17 -14.73 -1.66
CA SER A 91 -9.04 -15.72 -0.58
C SER A 91 -7.65 -15.70 0.07
N SER A 92 -6.63 -15.22 -0.62
CA SER A 92 -5.27 -15.13 -0.08
C SER A 92 -5.04 -13.88 0.76
N ALA A 93 -6.00 -12.96 0.84
CA ALA A 93 -5.87 -11.75 1.64
C ALA A 93 -5.91 -12.06 3.14
N SER A 94 -5.05 -11.40 3.89
CA SER A 94 -5.02 -11.46 5.36
C SER A 94 -5.40 -10.10 5.92
N LEU A 95 -6.14 -10.10 7.02
CA LEU A 95 -6.55 -8.89 7.72
C LEU A 95 -5.82 -8.78 9.05
N TYR A 96 -5.27 -7.60 9.31
CA TYR A 96 -4.63 -7.28 10.59
C TYR A 96 -5.38 -6.15 11.24
N GLU A 97 -5.97 -6.40 12.40
CA GLU A 97 -6.70 -5.39 13.17
C GLU A 97 -5.71 -4.42 13.81
N LEU A 98 -5.83 -3.13 13.50
CA LEU A 98 -4.93 -2.12 14.07
C LEU A 98 -5.18 -1.92 15.56
N SER A 99 -6.37 -2.22 16.06
CA SER A 99 -6.67 -2.18 17.49
C SER A 99 -5.81 -3.15 18.32
N ALA A 100 -5.22 -4.15 17.69
CA ALA A 100 -4.27 -5.05 18.36
C ALA A 100 -2.93 -4.37 18.68
N PHE A 101 -2.63 -3.26 18.01
CA PHE A 101 -1.34 -2.55 18.11
C PHE A 101 -1.47 -1.14 18.67
N PHE A 102 -2.64 -0.52 18.56
CA PHE A 102 -2.88 0.86 18.98
C PHE A 102 -4.15 0.95 19.81
N ASP A 103 -4.09 1.72 20.89
CA ASP A 103 -5.20 1.83 21.85
C ASP A 103 -6.22 2.92 21.52
N GLU A 104 -5.87 3.86 20.65
CA GLU A 104 -6.75 4.97 20.32
C GLU A 104 -8.03 4.49 19.63
N ASP A 105 -9.17 5.09 19.97
CA ASP A 105 -10.48 4.75 19.41
C ASP A 105 -10.52 4.80 17.88
N PHE A 106 -9.72 5.67 17.29
CA PHE A 106 -9.59 5.78 15.83
C PHE A 106 -9.28 4.43 15.18
N PHE A 107 -8.48 3.58 15.85
CA PHE A 107 -8.03 2.32 15.26
C PHE A 107 -8.98 1.14 15.46
N GLU A 108 -10.08 1.30 16.19
CA GLU A 108 -11.03 0.20 16.45
C GLU A 108 -11.57 -0.42 15.17
N THR A 109 -11.83 0.39 14.15
CA THR A 109 -12.39 -0.07 12.87
C THR A 109 -11.36 -0.11 11.75
N LYS A 110 -10.10 0.15 12.05
CA LYS A 110 -9.05 0.23 11.03
C LYS A 110 -8.28 -1.08 10.92
N LYS A 111 -7.96 -1.45 9.68
CA LYS A 111 -7.31 -2.72 9.36
C LYS A 111 -6.25 -2.53 8.31
N VAL A 112 -5.26 -3.41 8.31
CA VAL A 112 -4.33 -3.54 7.18
C VAL A 112 -4.72 -4.80 6.44
N VAL A 113 -4.94 -4.67 5.14
CA VAL A 113 -5.15 -5.81 4.24
C VAL A 113 -3.82 -6.16 3.59
N HIS A 114 -3.35 -7.38 3.78
CA HIS A 114 -2.20 -7.90 3.06
C HIS A 114 -2.68 -8.83 1.96
N LEU A 115 -2.41 -8.48 0.71
CA LEU A 115 -2.74 -9.31 -0.44
C LEU A 115 -1.46 -9.64 -1.20
N PRO A 116 -0.96 -10.89 -1.09
CA PRO A 116 0.20 -11.29 -1.89
C PRO A 116 -0.17 -11.31 -3.37
N LEU A 117 0.74 -10.80 -4.20
CA LEU A 117 0.57 -10.77 -5.65
C LEU A 117 1.74 -11.45 -6.34
N LYS A 118 1.50 -11.89 -7.58
CA LYS A 118 2.49 -12.64 -8.38
C LYS A 118 3.03 -13.86 -7.64
N TYR A 119 2.25 -14.35 -6.75
CA TYR A 119 2.63 -15.55 -6.06
C TYR A 119 2.12 -16.75 -6.83
N LYS A 120 3.05 -17.43 -7.49
CA LYS A 120 2.84 -18.78 -8.00
C LYS A 120 3.99 -19.61 -7.46
N PRO A 121 3.69 -20.71 -6.80
CA PRO A 121 4.73 -21.61 -6.37
C PRO A 121 5.53 -22.12 -7.56
#